data_e9263b787fc24c85d685f78938de419b
#
_entry.id   e9263b787fc24c85d685f78938de419b
#
_cell.length_a   1.000
_cell.length_b   1.000
_cell.length_c   1.000
_cell.angle_alpha   90.00
_cell.angle_beta   90.00
_cell.angle_gamma   90.00
#
_symmetry.space_group_name_H-M   'P 1'
#
loop_
_entity.id
_entity.type
_entity.pdbx_description
1 polymer ?
#
loop_
_entity_poly.entity_id
_entity_poly.type
_entity_poly.pdbx_seq_one_letter_code
_entity_poly.pdbx_strand_id
1 'polypeptide(L)'
;MTKTYTFNTIFYEATRRCNMACSLCMSSSNNPEAVKASRAKELSTAEIEKHILDTARQIGIKVMTWSGGEFILREDALELVRLATKYGYESSICTNGLAMTEDKLKAFHEASDGTLVIAVGINSIENENAWTRDGDCDLAQKVLETCGRLGIKRHCVVNVGKHNLKTLPKTLQWLVDNGIPYNRSPFTKRGSGCGHFAEYGFTREELEKYIHPELRKHANGYISYTPFFLDPELHEHFSKGQKNVTVPQSPSIGCFCGTWLAIGAEGNVSPCGILLDELDAGNVREKPLPQIIDESEIFQNVLDRSKLKGKCGRCRYQYVCGGCRAMALFHKGDYMEEDPTCFFDPKDPSEKSEHEEETSKIFKRYVFMVRHAGRNMVKKKD
;
A
#
# COMPACT_ATOMS: atom_id res chain seq x y z
N MET A 1 0.00 -22.78 22.09
CA MET A 1 -0.85 -21.62 21.70
C MET A 1 -0.54 -21.26 20.26
N THR A 2 -1.51 -21.28 19.37
CA THR A 2 -1.33 -20.87 17.97
C THR A 2 -1.04 -19.38 17.94
N LYS A 3 0.11 -19.01 17.39
CA LYS A 3 0.52 -17.60 17.24
C LYS A 3 -0.49 -16.88 16.35
N THR A 4 -1.01 -15.75 16.79
CA THR A 4 -1.96 -14.95 16.02
C THR A 4 -1.22 -13.85 15.27
N TYR A 5 -1.21 -13.93 13.96
CA TYR A 5 -0.65 -12.91 13.09
C TYR A 5 -1.67 -11.80 12.77
N THR A 6 -1.19 -10.60 12.52
CA THR A 6 -2.00 -9.42 12.20
C THR A 6 -2.09 -9.12 10.70
N PHE A 7 -1.39 -9.89 9.88
CA PHE A 7 -1.36 -9.71 8.44
C PHE A 7 -2.72 -9.98 7.80
N ASN A 8 -3.04 -9.22 6.77
CA ASN A 8 -4.25 -9.40 5.97
C ASN A 8 -4.00 -9.31 4.46
N THR A 9 -2.91 -8.70 4.03
CA THR A 9 -2.61 -8.45 2.62
C THR A 9 -1.17 -8.80 2.27
N ILE A 10 -0.99 -9.48 1.15
CA ILE A 10 0.30 -9.59 0.47
C ILE A 10 0.30 -8.61 -0.70
N PHE A 11 1.31 -7.72 -0.75
CA PHE A 11 1.66 -6.95 -1.92
C PHE A 11 2.73 -7.74 -2.70
N TYR A 12 2.35 -8.32 -3.84
CA TYR A 12 3.23 -9.16 -4.61
C TYR A 12 3.65 -8.47 -5.91
N GLU A 13 4.93 -8.11 -6.01
CA GLU A 13 5.55 -7.67 -7.26
C GLU A 13 5.84 -8.89 -8.13
N ALA A 14 4.83 -9.37 -8.87
CA ALA A 14 4.88 -10.64 -9.57
C ALA A 14 5.83 -10.65 -10.78
N THR A 15 6.22 -9.49 -11.28
CA THR A 15 7.16 -9.31 -12.40
C THR A 15 7.77 -7.92 -12.39
N ARG A 16 8.95 -7.76 -12.96
CA ARG A 16 9.51 -6.44 -13.26
C ARG A 16 9.24 -5.99 -14.71
N ARG A 17 8.64 -6.84 -15.54
CA ARG A 17 8.26 -6.46 -16.91
C ARG A 17 7.15 -5.40 -16.89
N CYS A 18 7.31 -4.37 -17.72
CA CYS A 18 6.33 -3.31 -17.89
C CYS A 18 6.28 -2.86 -19.35
N ASN A 19 5.15 -2.33 -19.77
CA ASN A 19 4.94 -1.70 -21.07
C ASN A 19 5.03 -0.15 -20.99
N MET A 20 5.54 0.37 -19.88
CA MET A 20 5.85 1.78 -19.67
C MET A 20 7.27 1.95 -19.14
N ALA A 21 7.90 3.08 -19.47
CA ALA A 21 9.24 3.45 -19.02
C ALA A 21 9.21 4.64 -18.05
N CYS A 22 8.31 4.60 -17.05
CA CYS A 22 8.13 5.67 -16.07
C CYS A 22 9.47 6.13 -15.47
N SER A 23 9.79 7.40 -15.54
CA SER A 23 11.04 7.96 -15.00
C SER A 23 11.19 7.80 -13.50
N LEU A 24 10.08 7.73 -12.77
CA LEU A 24 10.01 7.61 -11.31
C LEU A 24 9.56 6.21 -10.85
N CYS A 25 9.84 5.18 -11.65
CA CYS A 25 9.39 3.81 -11.37
C CYS A 25 10.01 3.25 -10.08
N MET A 26 9.19 2.90 -9.13
CA MET A 26 9.61 2.34 -7.85
C MET A 26 10.14 0.89 -7.99
N SER A 27 9.74 0.16 -9.02
CA SER A 27 10.17 -1.24 -9.27
C SER A 27 11.32 -1.34 -10.29
N SER A 28 11.91 -0.20 -10.72
CA SER A 28 12.96 -0.16 -11.76
C SER A 28 12.59 -0.90 -13.06
N SER A 29 11.31 -0.95 -13.40
CA SER A 29 10.80 -1.61 -14.61
C SER A 29 11.19 -0.91 -15.91
N ASN A 30 11.70 0.32 -15.83
CA ASN A 30 12.30 1.08 -16.92
C ASN A 30 13.80 0.77 -17.14
N ASN A 31 14.39 -0.13 -16.33
CA ASN A 31 15.77 -0.59 -16.49
C ASN A 31 15.78 -1.98 -17.15
N PRO A 32 16.18 -2.10 -18.45
CA PRO A 32 16.15 -3.37 -19.17
C PRO A 32 17.04 -4.46 -18.54
N GLU A 33 18.17 -4.09 -17.94
CA GLU A 33 19.07 -5.05 -17.31
C GLU A 33 18.45 -5.62 -16.03
N ALA A 34 17.85 -4.77 -15.19
CA ALA A 34 17.15 -5.20 -14.00
C ALA A 34 15.95 -6.10 -14.35
N VAL A 35 15.20 -5.75 -15.39
CA VAL A 35 14.08 -6.57 -15.89
C VAL A 35 14.56 -7.92 -16.38
N LYS A 36 15.65 -7.96 -17.18
CA LYS A 36 16.22 -9.21 -17.69
C LYS A 36 16.74 -10.11 -16.56
N ALA A 37 17.47 -9.53 -15.61
CA ALA A 37 18.01 -10.26 -14.46
C ALA A 37 16.89 -10.85 -13.58
N SER A 38 15.84 -10.09 -13.33
CA SER A 38 14.70 -10.55 -12.55
C SER A 38 13.91 -11.64 -13.25
N ARG A 39 13.64 -11.48 -14.57
CA ARG A 39 12.84 -12.43 -15.36
C ARG A 39 13.33 -13.87 -15.28
N ALA A 40 14.64 -14.06 -15.25
CA ALA A 40 15.25 -15.40 -15.15
C ALA A 40 14.99 -16.09 -13.80
N LYS A 41 14.60 -15.31 -12.79
CA LYS A 41 14.38 -15.75 -11.41
C LYS A 41 12.94 -15.58 -10.92
N GLU A 42 12.04 -15.06 -11.76
CA GLU A 42 10.61 -14.90 -11.40
C GLU A 42 10.04 -16.24 -10.95
N LEU A 43 9.19 -16.19 -9.92
CA LEU A 43 8.45 -17.37 -9.48
C LEU A 43 7.51 -17.84 -10.59
N SER A 44 7.54 -19.14 -10.90
CA SER A 44 6.56 -19.80 -11.77
C SER A 44 5.18 -19.88 -11.09
N THR A 45 4.13 -20.13 -11.86
CA THR A 45 2.77 -20.35 -11.34
C THR A 45 2.75 -21.38 -10.22
N ALA A 46 3.43 -22.52 -10.43
CA ALA A 46 3.50 -23.61 -9.45
C ALA A 46 4.25 -23.19 -8.16
N GLU A 47 5.31 -22.40 -8.27
CA GLU A 47 6.02 -21.87 -7.11
C GLU A 47 5.18 -20.83 -6.35
N ILE A 48 4.44 -19.97 -7.07
CA ILE A 48 3.51 -19.01 -6.45
C ILE A 48 2.41 -19.75 -5.69
N GLU A 49 1.80 -20.77 -6.30
CA GLU A 49 0.79 -21.58 -5.65
C GLU A 49 1.35 -22.23 -4.39
N LYS A 50 2.46 -22.95 -4.50
CA LYS A 50 3.07 -23.72 -3.41
C LYS A 50 3.63 -22.84 -2.29
N HIS A 51 4.39 -21.80 -2.64
CA HIS A 51 5.19 -21.07 -1.66
C HIS A 51 4.48 -19.82 -1.13
N ILE A 52 3.51 -19.27 -1.86
CA ILE A 52 2.77 -18.08 -1.45
C ILE A 52 1.32 -18.45 -1.09
N LEU A 53 0.52 -18.92 -2.05
CA LEU A 53 -0.92 -19.08 -1.82
C LEU A 53 -1.24 -20.14 -0.76
N ASP A 54 -0.51 -21.25 -0.76
CA ASP A 54 -0.71 -22.32 0.23
C ASP A 54 -0.29 -21.91 1.64
N THR A 55 0.77 -21.10 1.78
CA THR A 55 1.32 -20.71 3.08
C THR A 55 0.69 -19.44 3.66
N ALA A 56 0.20 -18.52 2.82
CA ALA A 56 -0.32 -17.22 3.23
C ALA A 56 -1.55 -17.30 4.17
N ARG A 57 -2.36 -18.35 4.08
CA ARG A 57 -3.50 -18.58 4.98
C ARG A 57 -3.09 -18.69 6.44
N GLN A 58 -1.91 -19.29 6.69
CA GLN A 58 -1.40 -19.55 8.03
C GLN A 58 -1.08 -18.26 8.79
N ILE A 59 -0.82 -17.17 8.08
CA ILE A 59 -0.54 -15.86 8.66
C ILE A 59 -1.73 -14.87 8.57
N GLY A 60 -2.89 -15.36 8.15
CA GLY A 60 -4.14 -14.59 8.17
C GLY A 60 -4.41 -13.75 6.91
N ILE A 61 -3.66 -13.94 5.84
CA ILE A 61 -3.86 -13.23 4.56
C ILE A 61 -5.26 -13.50 4.00
N LYS A 62 -5.86 -12.44 3.46
CA LYS A 62 -7.17 -12.45 2.79
C LYS A 62 -7.14 -11.81 1.43
N VAL A 63 -6.18 -10.91 1.19
CA VAL A 63 -6.08 -10.15 -0.05
C VAL A 63 -4.71 -10.35 -0.67
N MET A 64 -4.72 -10.72 -1.95
CA MET A 64 -3.55 -10.68 -2.82
C MET A 64 -3.60 -9.40 -3.65
N THR A 65 -2.62 -8.52 -3.45
CA THR A 65 -2.43 -7.35 -4.29
C THR A 65 -1.35 -7.66 -5.31
N TRP A 66 -1.78 -7.88 -6.54
CA TRP A 66 -0.95 -8.18 -7.70
C TRP A 66 -0.36 -6.91 -8.26
N SER A 67 0.94 -6.80 -8.27
CA SER A 67 1.69 -5.62 -8.68
C SER A 67 2.98 -6.02 -9.44
N GLY A 68 3.91 -5.10 -9.53
CA GLY A 68 5.21 -5.29 -10.17
C GLY A 68 5.53 -4.16 -11.12
N GLY A 69 6.09 -4.47 -12.28
CA GLY A 69 6.06 -3.56 -13.42
C GLY A 69 4.61 -3.43 -13.90
N GLU A 70 4.14 -4.40 -14.67
CA GLU A 70 2.73 -4.53 -15.05
C GLU A 70 2.32 -6.00 -14.96
N PHE A 71 1.56 -6.34 -13.93
CA PHE A 71 1.17 -7.73 -13.63
C PHE A 71 0.47 -8.43 -14.79
N ILE A 72 -0.42 -7.71 -15.48
CA ILE A 72 -1.24 -8.28 -16.57
C ILE A 72 -0.45 -8.62 -17.85
N LEU A 73 0.87 -8.34 -17.87
CA LEU A 73 1.78 -8.80 -18.93
C LEU A 73 2.34 -10.20 -18.66
N ARG A 74 2.09 -10.79 -17.50
CA ARG A 74 2.38 -12.21 -17.27
C ARG A 74 1.38 -13.05 -18.06
N GLU A 75 1.86 -14.10 -18.71
CA GLU A 75 1.02 -15.01 -19.50
C GLU A 75 0.03 -15.77 -18.61
N ASP A 76 0.44 -16.06 -17.37
CA ASP A 76 -0.32 -16.77 -16.34
C ASP A 76 -1.14 -15.84 -15.42
N ALA A 77 -1.21 -14.52 -15.67
CA ALA A 77 -1.87 -13.56 -14.78
C ALA A 77 -3.33 -13.93 -14.45
N LEU A 78 -4.09 -14.35 -15.45
CA LEU A 78 -5.49 -14.73 -15.25
C LEU A 78 -5.62 -16.03 -14.45
N GLU A 79 -4.71 -16.98 -14.68
CA GLU A 79 -4.65 -18.24 -13.93
C GLU A 79 -4.29 -17.98 -12.45
N LEU A 80 -3.33 -17.09 -12.19
CA LEU A 80 -2.95 -16.70 -10.83
C LEU A 80 -4.12 -16.10 -10.04
N VAL A 81 -4.95 -15.28 -10.69
CA VAL A 81 -6.16 -14.74 -10.03
C VAL A 81 -7.18 -15.87 -9.73
N ARG A 82 -7.40 -16.80 -10.66
CA ARG A 82 -8.25 -17.97 -10.41
C ARG A 82 -7.73 -18.83 -9.26
N LEU A 83 -6.43 -19.09 -9.22
CA LEU A 83 -5.81 -19.85 -8.14
C LEU A 83 -5.99 -19.12 -6.80
N ALA A 84 -5.72 -17.82 -6.73
CA ALA A 84 -5.94 -17.05 -5.51
C ALA A 84 -7.40 -17.14 -5.04
N THR A 85 -8.35 -17.04 -5.95
CA THR A 85 -9.79 -17.20 -5.65
C THR A 85 -10.10 -18.59 -5.13
N LYS A 86 -9.57 -19.65 -5.75
CA LYS A 86 -9.69 -21.04 -5.30
C LYS A 86 -9.17 -21.24 -3.87
N TYR A 87 -8.09 -20.54 -3.51
CA TYR A 87 -7.55 -20.53 -2.15
C TYR A 87 -8.34 -19.61 -1.18
N GLY A 88 -9.35 -18.90 -1.66
CA GLY A 88 -10.22 -18.03 -0.87
C GLY A 88 -9.66 -16.63 -0.63
N TYR A 89 -8.73 -16.17 -1.49
CA TYR A 89 -8.22 -14.80 -1.44
C TYR A 89 -9.02 -13.88 -2.37
N GLU A 90 -9.25 -12.66 -1.91
CA GLU A 90 -9.67 -11.55 -2.77
C GLU A 90 -8.47 -11.05 -3.57
N SER A 91 -8.69 -10.58 -4.80
CA SER A 91 -7.64 -10.04 -5.66
C SER A 91 -7.78 -8.54 -5.88
N SER A 92 -6.66 -7.82 -5.70
CA SER A 92 -6.50 -6.44 -6.11
C SER A 92 -5.39 -6.37 -7.16
N ILE A 93 -5.63 -5.75 -8.31
CA ILE A 93 -4.65 -5.62 -9.39
C ILE A 93 -4.22 -4.16 -9.51
N CYS A 94 -2.92 -3.91 -9.31
CA CYS A 94 -2.31 -2.64 -9.62
C CYS A 94 -1.92 -2.61 -11.11
N THR A 95 -2.39 -1.59 -11.84
CA THR A 95 -2.14 -1.47 -13.27
C THR A 95 -1.88 -0.03 -13.69
N ASN A 96 -1.11 0.14 -14.76
CA ASN A 96 -0.96 1.43 -15.42
C ASN A 96 -2.11 1.75 -16.40
N GLY A 97 -2.95 0.76 -16.71
CA GLY A 97 -4.12 0.88 -17.58
C GLY A 97 -3.86 0.63 -19.08
N LEU A 98 -2.59 0.70 -19.55
CA LEU A 98 -2.29 0.62 -20.98
C LEU A 98 -2.77 -0.69 -21.64
N ALA A 99 -2.59 -1.80 -20.98
CA ALA A 99 -2.92 -3.11 -21.49
C ALA A 99 -4.24 -3.68 -20.91
N MET A 100 -4.93 -2.91 -20.07
CA MET A 100 -6.17 -3.32 -19.42
C MET A 100 -7.39 -3.00 -20.29
N THR A 101 -7.73 -3.89 -21.19
CA THR A 101 -8.94 -3.78 -22.02
C THR A 101 -10.22 -4.13 -21.24
N GLU A 102 -11.38 -3.75 -21.75
CA GLU A 102 -12.67 -4.13 -21.15
C GLU A 102 -12.85 -5.64 -21.04
N ASP A 103 -12.43 -6.39 -22.05
CA ASP A 103 -12.53 -7.87 -22.03
C ASP A 103 -11.64 -8.47 -20.94
N LYS A 104 -10.44 -7.92 -20.75
CA LYS A 104 -9.57 -8.33 -19.63
C LYS A 104 -10.19 -7.99 -18.27
N LEU A 105 -10.79 -6.79 -18.13
CA LEU A 105 -11.51 -6.44 -16.90
C LEU A 105 -12.61 -7.44 -16.57
N LYS A 106 -13.42 -7.82 -17.56
CA LYS A 106 -14.47 -8.84 -17.41
C LYS A 106 -13.89 -10.20 -17.05
N ALA A 107 -12.84 -10.64 -17.74
CA ALA A 107 -12.19 -11.92 -17.49
C ALA A 107 -11.58 -12.01 -16.07
N PHE A 108 -10.89 -10.95 -15.60
CA PHE A 108 -10.36 -10.90 -14.25
C PHE A 108 -11.47 -10.80 -13.19
N HIS A 109 -12.55 -10.09 -13.48
CA HIS A 109 -13.69 -9.97 -12.58
C HIS A 109 -14.38 -11.33 -12.38
N GLU A 110 -14.59 -12.08 -13.47
CA GLU A 110 -15.10 -13.45 -13.43
C GLU A 110 -14.13 -14.39 -12.69
N ALA A 111 -12.81 -14.32 -13.00
CA ALA A 111 -11.79 -15.13 -12.37
C ALA A 111 -11.68 -14.92 -10.85
N SER A 112 -12.15 -13.79 -10.35
CA SER A 112 -12.15 -13.41 -8.92
C SER A 112 -13.50 -13.58 -8.24
N ASP A 113 -14.45 -14.30 -8.84
CA ASP A 113 -15.83 -14.44 -8.35
C ASP A 113 -16.48 -13.08 -8.01
N GLY A 114 -16.22 -12.06 -8.83
CA GLY A 114 -16.78 -10.72 -8.68
C GLY A 114 -16.17 -9.89 -7.54
N THR A 115 -15.10 -10.34 -6.88
CA THR A 115 -14.48 -9.61 -5.77
C THR A 115 -13.34 -8.66 -6.18
N LEU A 116 -13.01 -8.64 -7.49
CA LEU A 116 -11.88 -7.87 -8.04
C LEU A 116 -11.88 -6.39 -7.62
N VAL A 117 -10.70 -5.91 -7.27
CA VAL A 117 -10.42 -4.49 -7.11
C VAL A 117 -9.36 -4.07 -8.11
N ILE A 118 -9.59 -3.02 -8.88
CA ILE A 118 -8.62 -2.44 -9.81
C ILE A 118 -8.04 -1.17 -9.21
N ALA A 119 -6.73 -1.16 -9.02
CA ALA A 119 -5.95 -0.01 -8.54
C ALA A 119 -5.17 0.60 -9.72
N VAL A 120 -5.56 1.80 -10.15
CA VAL A 120 -4.93 2.47 -11.30
C VAL A 120 -4.04 3.60 -10.84
N GLY A 121 -2.80 3.64 -11.32
CA GLY A 121 -1.87 4.72 -11.01
C GLY A 121 -2.08 5.93 -11.91
N ILE A 122 -2.39 7.10 -11.33
CA ILE A 122 -2.42 8.40 -12.01
C ILE A 122 -1.70 9.41 -11.11
N ASN A 123 -0.66 10.06 -11.62
CA ASN A 123 0.06 11.08 -10.85
C ASN A 123 -0.55 12.47 -11.04
N SER A 124 -1.12 12.74 -12.23
CA SER A 124 -1.79 13.98 -12.58
C SER A 124 -2.78 13.71 -13.71
N ILE A 125 -3.86 14.47 -13.77
CA ILE A 125 -4.74 14.55 -14.96
C ILE A 125 -4.25 15.58 -15.99
N GLU A 126 -3.09 16.14 -15.79
CA GLU A 126 -2.43 17.13 -16.66
C GLU A 126 -1.05 16.61 -17.10
N ASN A 127 -0.24 17.49 -17.66
CA ASN A 127 1.04 17.14 -18.30
C ASN A 127 2.05 16.41 -17.42
N GLU A 128 1.99 16.56 -16.10
CA GLU A 128 2.94 15.89 -15.20
C GLU A 128 2.80 14.36 -15.25
N ASN A 129 1.65 13.85 -15.65
CA ASN A 129 1.50 12.40 -15.84
C ASN A 129 2.40 11.92 -16.98
N ALA A 130 2.46 12.65 -18.08
CA ALA A 130 3.19 12.27 -19.28
C ALA A 130 4.68 12.01 -19.00
N TRP A 131 5.36 12.91 -18.31
CA TRP A 131 6.79 12.74 -18.04
C TRP A 131 7.11 11.88 -16.81
N THR A 132 6.19 11.77 -15.84
CA THR A 132 6.40 10.93 -14.66
C THR A 132 6.02 9.47 -14.89
N ARG A 133 5.06 9.21 -15.79
CA ARG A 133 4.50 7.88 -16.05
C ARG A 133 4.59 7.44 -17.52
N ASP A 134 5.44 8.08 -18.33
CA ASP A 134 5.69 7.69 -19.72
C ASP A 134 4.40 7.68 -20.58
N GLY A 135 3.57 8.71 -20.44
CA GLY A 135 2.35 8.87 -21.21
C GLY A 135 1.29 9.72 -20.52
N ASP A 136 0.26 10.08 -21.25
CA ASP A 136 -0.91 10.74 -20.69
C ASP A 136 -1.70 9.81 -19.76
N CYS A 137 -2.75 10.32 -19.16
CA CYS A 137 -3.58 9.54 -18.24
C CYS A 137 -4.89 9.01 -18.85
N ASP A 138 -5.14 9.23 -20.15
CA ASP A 138 -6.43 8.97 -20.79
C ASP A 138 -6.85 7.50 -20.70
N LEU A 139 -5.91 6.58 -20.99
CA LEU A 139 -6.19 5.15 -20.87
C LEU A 139 -6.42 4.72 -19.42
N ALA A 140 -5.67 5.28 -18.49
CA ALA A 140 -5.84 5.03 -17.06
C ALA A 140 -7.21 5.53 -16.56
N GLN A 141 -7.62 6.73 -16.97
CA GLN A 141 -8.95 7.28 -16.70
C GLN A 141 -10.05 6.39 -17.30
N LYS A 142 -9.92 6.00 -18.56
CA LYS A 142 -10.87 5.10 -19.24
C LYS A 142 -11.02 3.75 -18.53
N VAL A 143 -9.95 3.18 -17.98
CA VAL A 143 -10.04 1.96 -17.17
C VAL A 143 -10.86 2.19 -15.92
N LEU A 144 -10.63 3.29 -15.20
CA LEU A 144 -11.42 3.65 -14.01
C LEU A 144 -12.90 3.85 -14.36
N GLU A 145 -13.23 4.55 -15.43
CA GLU A 145 -14.60 4.75 -15.91
C GLU A 145 -15.26 3.43 -16.28
N THR A 146 -14.55 2.58 -17.04
CA THR A 146 -15.03 1.26 -17.45
C THR A 146 -15.32 0.37 -16.24
N CYS A 147 -14.45 0.36 -15.23
CA CYS A 147 -14.72 -0.35 -13.98
C CYS A 147 -16.02 0.14 -13.33
N GLY A 148 -16.26 1.45 -13.29
CA GLY A 148 -17.51 2.01 -12.74
C GLY A 148 -18.75 1.53 -13.50
N ARG A 149 -18.68 1.54 -14.83
CA ARG A 149 -19.77 1.08 -15.70
C ARG A 149 -20.05 -0.43 -15.54
N LEU A 150 -19.01 -1.22 -15.33
CA LEU A 150 -19.10 -2.67 -15.12
C LEU A 150 -19.40 -3.08 -13.65
N GLY A 151 -19.49 -2.13 -12.71
CA GLY A 151 -19.67 -2.44 -11.30
C GLY A 151 -18.44 -3.05 -10.62
N ILE A 152 -17.28 -2.99 -11.26
CA ILE A 152 -16.00 -3.47 -10.69
C ILE A 152 -15.47 -2.45 -9.69
N LYS A 153 -15.08 -2.91 -8.50
CA LYS A 153 -14.46 -2.05 -7.49
C LYS A 153 -13.17 -1.45 -8.03
N ARG A 154 -12.98 -0.16 -7.80
CA ARG A 154 -11.85 0.58 -8.32
C ARG A 154 -11.32 1.59 -7.33
N HIS A 155 -10.03 1.91 -7.43
CA HIS A 155 -9.47 3.12 -6.81
C HIS A 155 -8.27 3.65 -7.61
N CYS A 156 -7.95 4.91 -7.40
CA CYS A 156 -6.77 5.54 -7.98
C CYS A 156 -5.63 5.55 -6.96
N VAL A 157 -4.41 5.28 -7.42
CA VAL A 157 -3.17 5.48 -6.64
C VAL A 157 -2.47 6.72 -7.16
N VAL A 158 -2.41 7.77 -6.35
CA VAL A 158 -1.70 9.02 -6.68
C VAL A 158 -0.37 9.04 -5.97
N ASN A 159 0.73 8.99 -6.72
CA ASN A 159 2.05 9.23 -6.15
C ASN A 159 2.25 10.74 -5.99
N VAL A 160 2.47 11.19 -4.76
CA VAL A 160 2.54 12.60 -4.40
C VAL A 160 4.00 13.01 -4.14
N GLY A 161 4.45 14.00 -4.89
CA GLY A 161 5.77 14.60 -4.78
C GLY A 161 5.75 16.05 -5.28
N LYS A 162 6.90 16.72 -5.23
CA LYS A 162 7.02 18.08 -5.79
C LYS A 162 6.71 18.14 -7.29
N HIS A 163 6.88 17.02 -7.99
CA HIS A 163 6.62 16.88 -9.41
C HIS A 163 5.16 17.19 -9.82
N ASN A 164 4.20 16.91 -8.95
CA ASN A 164 2.77 17.13 -9.26
C ASN A 164 2.05 18.06 -8.27
N LEU A 165 2.81 18.79 -7.45
CA LEU A 165 2.24 19.66 -6.41
C LEU A 165 1.22 20.69 -6.96
N LYS A 166 1.49 21.26 -8.13
CA LYS A 166 0.65 22.30 -8.74
C LYS A 166 -0.68 21.74 -9.27
N THR A 167 -0.68 20.51 -9.77
CA THR A 167 -1.83 19.88 -10.40
C THR A 167 -2.57 18.91 -9.48
N LEU A 168 -1.98 18.62 -8.30
CA LEU A 168 -2.60 17.75 -7.31
C LEU A 168 -4.04 18.17 -6.93
N PRO A 169 -4.35 19.45 -6.65
CA PRO A 169 -5.71 19.87 -6.33
C PRO A 169 -6.73 19.49 -7.40
N LYS A 170 -6.40 19.73 -8.66
CA LYS A 170 -7.28 19.39 -9.79
C LYS A 170 -7.45 17.88 -9.95
N THR A 171 -6.36 17.13 -9.78
CA THR A 171 -6.39 15.67 -9.84
C THR A 171 -7.29 15.08 -8.76
N LEU A 172 -7.14 15.54 -7.52
CA LEU A 172 -7.98 15.09 -6.41
C LEU A 172 -9.44 15.49 -6.60
N GLN A 173 -9.71 16.71 -7.07
CA GLN A 173 -11.07 17.16 -7.35
C GLN A 173 -11.72 16.30 -8.44
N TRP A 174 -11.00 16.02 -9.53
CA TRP A 174 -11.50 15.13 -10.59
C TRP A 174 -11.86 13.74 -10.06
N LEU A 175 -11.05 13.16 -9.18
CA LEU A 175 -11.34 11.86 -8.55
C LEU A 175 -12.61 11.93 -7.70
N VAL A 176 -12.79 12.99 -6.93
CA VAL A 176 -13.99 13.21 -6.10
C VAL A 176 -15.24 13.39 -6.97
N ASP A 177 -15.17 14.22 -8.01
CA ASP A 177 -16.29 14.51 -8.91
C ASP A 177 -16.76 13.25 -9.67
N ASN A 178 -15.85 12.33 -9.95
CA ASN A 178 -16.16 11.06 -10.60
C ASN A 178 -16.45 9.91 -9.61
N GLY A 179 -16.53 10.19 -8.32
CA GLY A 179 -16.79 9.18 -7.28
C GLY A 179 -15.75 8.06 -7.27
N ILE A 180 -14.48 8.38 -7.57
CA ILE A 180 -13.37 7.43 -7.62
C ILE A 180 -12.62 7.49 -6.29
N PRO A 181 -12.68 6.42 -5.47
CA PRO A 181 -11.83 6.34 -4.28
C PRO A 181 -10.35 6.43 -4.68
N TYR A 182 -9.54 7.02 -3.81
CA TYR A 182 -8.11 7.13 -4.09
C TYR A 182 -7.28 6.98 -2.81
N ASN A 183 -6.07 6.47 -3.00
CA ASN A 183 -5.03 6.54 -2.00
C ASN A 183 -3.85 7.33 -2.54
N ARG A 184 -3.06 7.86 -1.64
CA ARG A 184 -1.87 8.62 -1.95
C ARG A 184 -0.66 7.88 -1.42
N SER A 185 0.31 7.73 -2.29
CA SER A 185 1.63 7.21 -1.94
C SER A 185 2.62 8.38 -1.94
N PRO A 186 3.40 8.58 -0.88
CA PRO A 186 4.45 9.58 -0.91
C PRO A 186 5.49 9.19 -1.96
N PHE A 187 6.16 10.18 -2.53
CA PHE A 187 7.34 9.92 -3.35
C PHE A 187 8.40 9.22 -2.50
N THR A 188 8.96 8.14 -3.00
CA THR A 188 9.85 7.26 -2.24
C THR A 188 11.24 7.15 -2.84
N LYS A 189 12.24 6.89 -1.99
CA LYS A 189 13.61 6.61 -2.38
C LYS A 189 13.76 5.13 -2.72
N ARG A 190 13.07 4.68 -3.79
CA ARG A 190 13.13 3.30 -4.25
C ARG A 190 13.17 3.25 -5.79
N GLY A 191 13.90 2.28 -6.34
CA GLY A 191 14.01 2.05 -7.77
C GLY A 191 14.57 3.28 -8.49
N SER A 192 14.01 3.62 -9.67
CA SER A 192 14.40 4.81 -10.43
C SER A 192 14.13 6.12 -9.68
N GLY A 193 13.21 6.11 -8.71
CA GLY A 193 12.97 7.26 -7.84
C GLY A 193 14.15 7.64 -6.93
N CYS A 194 15.10 6.74 -6.69
CA CYS A 194 16.27 7.00 -5.84
C CYS A 194 17.04 8.24 -6.31
N GLY A 195 17.32 8.35 -7.61
CA GLY A 195 18.04 9.48 -8.19
C GLY A 195 17.31 10.82 -8.11
N HIS A 196 16.00 10.79 -7.92
CA HIS A 196 15.12 11.96 -7.91
C HIS A 196 14.58 12.32 -6.52
N PHE A 197 14.96 11.58 -5.48
CA PHE A 197 14.36 11.76 -4.16
C PHE A 197 14.66 13.14 -3.55
N ALA A 198 15.85 13.67 -3.76
CA ALA A 198 16.21 15.02 -3.29
C ALA A 198 15.39 16.11 -4.00
N GLU A 199 15.06 15.89 -5.26
CA GLU A 199 14.32 16.84 -6.09
C GLU A 199 12.81 16.80 -5.81
N TYR A 200 12.22 15.60 -5.73
CA TYR A 200 10.76 15.42 -5.69
C TYR A 200 10.20 14.96 -4.36
N GLY A 201 11.05 14.53 -3.44
CA GLY A 201 10.65 14.23 -2.06
C GLY A 201 10.29 15.48 -1.29
N PHE A 202 9.39 15.36 -0.33
CA PHE A 202 9.00 16.46 0.55
C PHE A 202 9.80 16.47 1.84
N THR A 203 10.14 17.68 2.31
CA THR A 203 10.48 17.92 3.71
C THR A 203 9.20 17.94 4.56
N ARG A 204 9.39 17.89 5.89
CA ARG A 204 8.31 18.03 6.86
C ARG A 204 7.54 19.35 6.64
N GLU A 205 8.26 20.46 6.51
CA GLU A 205 7.70 21.79 6.36
C GLU A 205 6.90 21.92 5.05
N GLU A 206 7.37 21.29 3.98
CA GLU A 206 6.66 21.28 2.71
C GLU A 206 5.38 20.43 2.79
N LEU A 207 5.42 19.31 3.50
CA LEU A 207 4.22 18.51 3.76
C LEU A 207 3.16 19.30 4.54
N GLU A 208 3.56 19.98 5.63
CA GLU A 208 2.66 20.82 6.43
C GLU A 208 2.07 21.95 5.62
N LYS A 209 2.91 22.61 4.81
CA LYS A 209 2.51 23.82 4.08
C LYS A 209 1.65 23.52 2.86
N TYR A 210 1.94 22.47 2.11
CA TYR A 210 1.35 22.26 0.77
C TYR A 210 0.44 21.05 0.70
N ILE A 211 0.80 19.97 1.36
CA ILE A 211 0.10 18.70 1.18
C ILE A 211 -1.04 18.55 2.16
N HIS A 212 -0.80 18.73 3.45
CA HIS A 212 -1.85 18.52 4.45
C HIS A 212 -3.08 19.41 4.29
N PRO A 213 -2.95 20.71 3.97
CA PRO A 213 -4.13 21.53 3.72
C PRO A 213 -4.97 21.04 2.54
N GLU A 214 -4.31 20.60 1.46
CA GLU A 214 -5.00 20.07 0.29
C GLU A 214 -5.72 18.77 0.59
N LEU A 215 -5.08 17.90 1.37
CA LEU A 215 -5.66 16.63 1.77
C LEU A 215 -6.92 16.79 2.63
N ARG A 216 -6.92 17.78 3.51
CA ARG A 216 -8.08 18.07 4.37
C ARG A 216 -9.29 18.54 3.58
N LYS A 217 -9.11 19.28 2.50
CA LYS A 217 -10.21 19.69 1.61
C LYS A 217 -10.93 18.50 0.97
N HIS A 218 -10.20 17.43 0.71
CA HIS A 218 -10.70 16.22 0.04
C HIS A 218 -10.83 15.03 1.00
N ALA A 219 -11.08 15.30 2.29
CA ALA A 219 -11.13 14.27 3.34
C ALA A 219 -12.24 13.22 3.15
N ASN A 220 -13.25 13.49 2.32
CA ASN A 220 -14.26 12.50 1.89
C ASN A 220 -13.71 11.50 0.88
N GLY A 221 -12.56 11.79 0.26
CA GLY A 221 -11.75 10.84 -0.47
C GLY A 221 -10.88 10.07 0.54
N TYR A 222 -10.75 8.82 0.30
CA TYR A 222 -9.96 7.88 1.03
C TYR A 222 -8.53 8.34 1.34
N ILE A 223 -8.08 8.20 2.57
CA ILE A 223 -6.73 8.57 2.98
C ILE A 223 -6.01 7.35 3.56
N SER A 224 -5.19 6.71 2.72
CA SER A 224 -4.02 6.01 3.21
C SER A 224 -2.83 6.91 3.00
N TYR A 225 -2.29 7.47 4.04
CA TYR A 225 -1.14 8.36 3.94
C TYR A 225 -0.09 8.03 4.99
N THR A 226 1.13 7.86 4.55
CA THR A 226 2.28 7.82 5.43
C THR A 226 3.18 9.04 5.13
N PRO A 227 3.57 9.85 6.12
CA PRO A 227 3.34 9.65 7.54
C PRO A 227 1.85 9.78 7.84
N PHE A 228 1.36 8.78 8.56
CA PHE A 228 -0.02 8.77 8.92
C PHE A 228 -0.23 9.72 10.09
N PHE A 229 -0.75 10.87 9.78
CA PHE A 229 -1.21 11.78 10.80
C PHE A 229 -2.72 11.59 10.99
N LEU A 230 -3.11 11.11 12.16
CA LEU A 230 -4.49 11.16 12.59
C LEU A 230 -4.85 12.64 12.73
N ASP A 231 -5.82 13.08 11.93
CA ASP A 231 -6.47 14.35 12.19
C ASP A 231 -6.87 14.37 13.67
N PRO A 232 -6.57 15.45 14.43
CA PRO A 232 -6.97 15.55 15.81
C PRO A 232 -8.46 15.28 16.07
N GLU A 233 -9.33 15.63 15.11
CA GLU A 233 -10.76 15.31 15.16
C GLU A 233 -11.01 13.80 15.06
N LEU A 234 -10.33 13.10 14.14
CA LEU A 234 -10.43 11.66 14.03
C LEU A 234 -9.91 10.96 15.30
N HIS A 235 -8.85 11.49 15.90
CA HIS A 235 -8.33 10.97 17.17
C HIS A 235 -9.36 11.13 18.30
N GLU A 236 -10.02 12.27 18.41
CA GLU A 236 -11.06 12.49 19.39
C GLU A 236 -12.23 11.52 19.21
N HIS A 237 -12.59 11.21 17.99
CA HIS A 237 -13.61 10.21 17.68
C HIS A 237 -13.18 8.79 18.07
N PHE A 238 -11.93 8.41 17.84
CA PHE A 238 -11.41 7.09 18.24
C PHE A 238 -11.29 6.97 19.76
N SER A 239 -10.86 8.01 20.45
CA SER A 239 -10.70 8.02 21.91
C SER A 239 -12.05 8.00 22.65
N LYS A 240 -13.09 8.63 22.10
CA LYS A 240 -14.43 8.66 22.70
C LYS A 240 -15.27 7.40 22.46
N GLY A 241 -14.76 6.40 21.75
CA GLY A 241 -15.46 5.13 21.51
C GLY A 241 -16.74 5.26 20.69
N GLN A 242 -16.89 6.31 19.91
CA GLN A 242 -18.08 6.56 19.10
C GLN A 242 -18.27 5.50 18.02
N LYS A 243 -19.40 4.82 18.05
CA LYS A 243 -19.74 3.70 17.15
C LYS A 243 -20.09 4.14 15.71
N ASN A 244 -20.28 5.42 15.45
CA ASN A 244 -20.84 5.96 14.20
C ASN A 244 -19.86 6.84 13.42
N VAL A 245 -18.57 6.71 13.66
CA VAL A 245 -17.59 7.37 12.82
C VAL A 245 -17.57 6.65 11.48
N THR A 246 -17.86 7.38 10.42
CA THR A 246 -17.55 6.94 9.06
C THR A 246 -16.00 6.90 8.98
N VAL A 247 -15.43 5.83 9.47
CA VAL A 247 -14.01 5.55 9.24
C VAL A 247 -13.86 5.58 7.73
N PRO A 248 -12.95 6.40 7.16
CA PRO A 248 -12.63 6.29 5.75
C PRO A 248 -12.45 4.81 5.46
N GLN A 249 -13.04 4.30 4.39
CA GLN A 249 -13.08 2.85 4.06
C GLN A 249 -11.68 2.23 3.83
N SER A 250 -10.63 2.94 4.26
CA SER A 250 -9.28 2.44 4.28
C SER A 250 -8.95 1.69 5.54
N PRO A 251 -8.52 0.46 5.36
CA PRO A 251 -8.05 -0.33 6.46
C PRO A 251 -6.70 0.12 7.04
N SER A 252 -6.04 1.12 6.52
CA SER A 252 -4.70 1.47 6.96
C SER A 252 -4.62 2.82 7.64
N ILE A 253 -4.78 2.79 8.93
CA ILE A 253 -4.35 3.85 9.81
C ILE A 253 -2.90 3.57 10.21
N GLY A 254 -1.96 4.41 9.77
CA GLY A 254 -0.56 4.29 10.12
C GLY A 254 0.28 3.40 9.20
N CYS A 255 1.41 2.96 9.71
CA CYS A 255 2.35 2.16 8.96
C CYS A 255 1.79 0.78 8.60
N PHE A 256 1.93 0.38 7.35
CA PHE A 256 1.50 -0.93 6.84
C PHE A 256 2.33 -2.11 7.37
N CYS A 257 3.55 -1.86 7.85
CA CYS A 257 4.37 -2.91 8.45
C CYS A 257 3.63 -3.58 9.61
N GLY A 258 3.43 -4.89 9.50
CA GLY A 258 2.69 -5.69 10.48
C GLY A 258 1.22 -5.98 10.12
N THR A 259 0.66 -5.31 9.11
CA THR A 259 -0.66 -5.63 8.52
C THR A 259 -0.56 -6.07 7.07
N TRP A 260 0.43 -5.56 6.37
CA TRP A 260 0.83 -5.96 5.04
C TRP A 260 2.25 -6.53 5.08
N LEU A 261 2.56 -7.39 4.13
CA LEU A 261 3.91 -7.75 3.77
C LEU A 261 4.05 -7.69 2.25
N ALA A 262 5.27 -7.60 1.77
CA ALA A 262 5.56 -7.58 0.35
C ALA A 262 6.41 -8.80 -0.04
N ILE A 263 6.18 -9.29 -1.26
CA ILE A 263 6.99 -10.34 -1.88
C ILE A 263 7.42 -9.82 -3.24
N GLY A 264 8.70 -9.96 -3.57
CA GLY A 264 9.25 -9.62 -4.87
C GLY A 264 9.09 -10.74 -5.88
N ALA A 265 9.33 -10.43 -7.15
CA ALA A 265 9.22 -11.39 -8.26
C ALA A 265 10.09 -12.64 -8.08
N GLU A 266 11.22 -12.50 -7.39
CA GLU A 266 12.20 -13.56 -7.12
C GLU A 266 11.90 -14.32 -5.80
N GLY A 267 10.82 -13.93 -5.06
CA GLY A 267 10.40 -14.58 -3.83
C GLY A 267 10.96 -14.00 -2.54
N ASN A 268 11.76 -12.94 -2.60
CA ASN A 268 12.24 -12.23 -1.40
C ASN A 268 11.08 -11.54 -0.67
N VAL A 269 11.11 -11.55 0.66
CA VAL A 269 10.01 -11.07 1.53
C VAL A 269 10.47 -9.82 2.28
N SER A 270 9.59 -8.83 2.36
CA SER A 270 9.83 -7.56 3.08
C SER A 270 8.57 -7.14 3.86
N PRO A 271 8.71 -6.36 4.94
CA PRO A 271 7.56 -5.90 5.70
C PRO A 271 6.69 -4.86 4.97
N CYS A 272 7.17 -4.30 3.86
CA CYS A 272 6.45 -3.27 3.10
C CYS A 272 6.93 -3.24 1.64
N GLY A 273 6.03 -2.97 0.69
CA GLY A 273 6.38 -2.85 -0.73
C GLY A 273 7.40 -1.75 -1.03
N ILE A 274 7.41 -0.68 -0.25
CA ILE A 274 8.39 0.41 -0.41
C ILE A 274 9.80 -0.03 0.05
N LEU A 275 9.89 -1.01 0.94
CA LEU A 275 11.14 -1.50 1.52
C LEU A 275 11.66 -2.79 0.85
N LEU A 276 11.02 -3.23 -0.22
CA LEU A 276 11.26 -4.55 -0.81
C LEU A 276 12.69 -4.77 -1.31
N ASP A 277 13.35 -3.71 -1.79
CA ASP A 277 14.74 -3.79 -2.25
C ASP A 277 15.76 -3.46 -1.12
N GLU A 278 15.29 -2.95 0.03
CA GLU A 278 16.14 -2.45 1.13
C GLU A 278 16.17 -3.40 2.34
N LEU A 279 15.06 -4.09 2.60
CA LEU A 279 14.91 -4.99 3.75
C LEU A 279 14.49 -6.38 3.27
N ASP A 280 15.46 -7.28 3.17
CA ASP A 280 15.23 -8.69 2.84
C ASP A 280 15.08 -9.50 4.12
N ALA A 281 13.87 -9.98 4.38
CA ALA A 281 13.54 -10.79 5.56
C ALA A 281 13.72 -12.30 5.31
N GLY A 282 14.00 -12.71 4.07
CA GLY A 282 14.15 -14.09 3.62
C GLY A 282 13.41 -14.36 2.31
N ASN A 283 13.47 -15.60 1.82
CA ASN A 283 12.90 -15.98 0.53
C ASN A 283 11.91 -17.14 0.65
N VAL A 284 10.76 -17.03 -0.04
CA VAL A 284 9.69 -18.05 0.02
C VAL A 284 10.10 -19.38 -0.60
N ARG A 285 11.14 -19.42 -1.45
CA ARG A 285 11.71 -20.68 -1.95
C ARG A 285 12.45 -21.47 -0.88
N GLU A 286 12.98 -20.76 0.12
CA GLU A 286 13.82 -21.36 1.15
C GLU A 286 13.01 -21.75 2.40
N LYS A 287 12.05 -20.90 2.76
CA LYS A 287 11.24 -21.07 3.99
C LYS A 287 9.78 -20.66 3.75
N PRO A 288 8.81 -21.33 4.42
CA PRO A 288 7.41 -20.88 4.37
C PRO A 288 7.23 -19.53 5.08
N LEU A 289 6.24 -18.74 4.65
CA LEU A 289 5.96 -17.40 5.18
C LEU A 289 5.88 -17.32 6.72
N PRO A 290 5.20 -18.24 7.43
CA PRO A 290 5.19 -18.19 8.90
C PRO A 290 6.58 -18.26 9.50
N GLN A 291 7.46 -19.12 8.96
CA GLN A 291 8.82 -19.28 9.46
C GLN A 291 9.67 -18.05 9.17
N ILE A 292 9.55 -17.46 7.97
CA ILE A 292 10.24 -16.19 7.64
C ILE A 292 9.84 -15.09 8.63
N ILE A 293 8.54 -14.94 8.91
CA ILE A 293 8.06 -13.92 9.85
C ILE A 293 8.57 -14.18 11.27
N ASP A 294 8.60 -15.42 11.68
CA ASP A 294 8.97 -15.80 13.04
C ASP A 294 10.47 -15.73 13.32
N GLU A 295 11.30 -16.00 12.32
CA GLU A 295 12.76 -16.03 12.47
C GLU A 295 13.42 -14.72 12.07
N SER A 296 12.78 -13.88 11.22
CA SER A 296 13.39 -12.64 10.76
C SER A 296 13.41 -11.56 11.84
N GLU A 297 14.60 -11.07 12.15
CA GLU A 297 14.78 -9.92 13.04
C GLU A 297 14.02 -8.68 12.52
N ILE A 298 13.94 -8.49 11.20
CA ILE A 298 13.21 -7.39 10.58
C ILE A 298 11.73 -7.45 10.98
N PHE A 299 11.08 -8.62 10.86
CA PHE A 299 9.70 -8.77 11.26
C PHE A 299 9.52 -8.69 12.77
N GLN A 300 10.43 -9.27 13.58
CA GLN A 300 10.38 -9.16 15.03
C GLN A 300 10.47 -7.70 15.51
N ASN A 301 11.22 -6.87 14.80
CA ASN A 301 11.33 -5.45 15.12
C ASN A 301 10.08 -4.66 14.69
N VAL A 302 9.64 -4.78 13.43
CA VAL A 302 8.48 -3.98 12.94
C VAL A 302 7.15 -4.37 13.57
N LEU A 303 7.02 -5.61 14.05
CA LEU A 303 5.83 -6.10 14.75
C LEU A 303 5.79 -5.65 16.22
N ASP A 304 6.95 -5.37 16.81
CA ASP A 304 7.07 -4.87 18.18
C ASP A 304 7.29 -3.34 18.17
N ARG A 305 6.20 -2.61 18.12
CA ARG A 305 6.26 -1.13 18.10
C ARG A 305 6.82 -0.52 19.39
N SER A 306 7.00 -1.29 20.47
CA SER A 306 7.67 -0.80 21.67
C SER A 306 9.15 -0.48 21.43
N LYS A 307 9.75 -1.10 20.41
CA LYS A 307 11.14 -0.88 20.00
C LYS A 307 11.36 0.39 19.16
N LEU A 308 10.29 1.11 18.78
CA LEU A 308 10.44 2.35 18.02
C LEU A 308 11.24 3.38 18.78
N LYS A 309 12.11 4.10 18.05
CA LYS A 309 13.04 5.10 18.59
C LYS A 309 12.52 6.53 18.40
N GLY A 310 13.26 7.49 18.95
CA GLY A 310 13.01 8.91 18.81
C GLY A 310 11.59 9.32 19.19
N LYS A 311 11.01 10.29 18.50
CA LYS A 311 9.66 10.78 18.77
C LYS A 311 8.56 9.72 18.54
N CYS A 312 8.77 8.78 17.61
CA CYS A 312 7.82 7.69 17.40
C CYS A 312 7.77 6.75 18.61
N GLY A 313 8.89 6.49 19.27
CA GLY A 313 8.97 5.62 20.44
C GLY A 313 8.37 6.22 21.72
N ARG A 314 8.24 7.56 21.82
CA ARG A 314 7.58 8.24 22.95
C ARG A 314 6.21 8.83 22.61
N CYS A 315 5.71 8.57 21.38
CA CYS A 315 4.45 9.12 20.90
C CYS A 315 3.26 8.32 21.44
N ARG A 316 2.23 9.01 21.90
CA ARG A 316 0.96 8.36 22.29
C ARG A 316 0.30 7.55 21.17
N TYR A 317 0.63 7.83 19.91
CA TYR A 317 0.15 7.09 18.75
C TYR A 317 1.10 5.97 18.30
N GLN A 318 2.11 5.62 19.10
CA GLN A 318 3.13 4.61 18.78
C GLN A 318 2.53 3.32 18.21
N TYR A 319 1.51 2.78 18.86
CA TYR A 319 0.91 1.50 18.49
C TYR A 319 -0.13 1.60 17.36
N VAL A 320 -0.71 2.77 17.15
CA VAL A 320 -1.69 3.01 16.07
C VAL A 320 -0.99 3.44 14.80
N CYS A 321 -0.17 4.48 14.86
CA CYS A 321 0.51 5.06 13.71
C CYS A 321 1.83 4.34 13.40
N GLY A 322 2.74 4.30 14.33
CA GLY A 322 4.08 3.72 14.19
C GLY A 322 5.03 4.52 13.30
N GLY A 323 4.63 5.63 12.68
CA GLY A 323 5.41 6.37 11.69
C GLY A 323 5.73 5.55 10.42
N CYS A 324 6.18 6.18 9.36
CA CYS A 324 6.59 5.46 8.16
C CYS A 324 7.99 4.86 8.31
N ARG A 325 8.08 3.54 8.32
CA ARG A 325 9.37 2.83 8.47
C ARG A 325 10.28 3.03 7.26
N ALA A 326 9.70 3.24 6.07
CA ALA A 326 10.48 3.57 4.88
C ALA A 326 11.09 4.98 4.96
N MET A 327 10.32 5.98 5.43
CA MET A 327 10.86 7.34 5.62
C MET A 327 11.93 7.37 6.72
N ALA A 328 11.74 6.60 7.80
CA ALA A 328 12.75 6.43 8.82
C ALA A 328 14.06 5.88 8.22
N LEU A 329 14.00 4.79 7.45
CA LEU A 329 15.17 4.21 6.81
C LEU A 329 15.84 5.19 5.82
N PHE A 330 15.07 5.80 4.94
CA PHE A 330 15.59 6.64 3.86
C PHE A 330 16.27 7.93 4.35
N HIS A 331 15.81 8.48 5.47
CA HIS A 331 16.34 9.71 6.01
C HIS A 331 17.32 9.52 7.17
N LYS A 332 17.13 8.45 7.96
CA LYS A 332 17.91 8.23 9.20
C LYS A 332 18.82 7.01 9.11
N GLY A 333 18.68 6.16 8.08
CA GLY A 333 19.46 4.94 7.93
C GLY A 333 19.02 3.77 8.82
N ASP A 334 17.97 3.94 9.61
CA ASP A 334 17.42 2.91 10.49
C ASP A 334 15.89 2.91 10.42
N TYR A 335 15.31 1.79 10.04
CA TYR A 335 13.85 1.66 9.90
C TYR A 335 13.11 1.68 11.24
N MET A 336 13.79 1.56 12.38
CA MET A 336 13.17 1.67 13.70
C MET A 336 13.25 3.10 14.28
N GLU A 337 13.98 4.01 13.64
CA GLU A 337 14.06 5.42 14.01
C GLU A 337 12.74 6.17 13.84
N GLU A 338 12.69 7.38 14.33
CA GLU A 338 11.55 8.27 14.13
C GLU A 338 11.32 8.59 12.65
N ASP A 339 10.06 8.70 12.25
CA ASP A 339 9.68 9.24 10.94
C ASP A 339 9.94 10.75 10.91
N PRO A 340 10.95 11.22 10.16
CA PRO A 340 11.31 12.65 10.13
C PRO A 340 10.28 13.50 9.40
N THR A 341 9.41 12.90 8.61
CA THR A 341 8.37 13.60 7.87
C THR A 341 7.11 13.86 8.70
N CYS A 342 7.02 13.25 9.89
CA CYS A 342 5.92 13.48 10.82
C CYS A 342 6.07 14.85 11.51
N PHE A 343 5.02 15.66 11.47
CA PHE A 343 4.98 16.99 12.11
C PHE A 343 4.47 16.96 13.56
N PHE A 344 3.91 15.83 14.00
CA PHE A 344 3.52 15.69 15.40
C PHE A 344 4.74 15.57 16.31
N ASP A 345 4.78 16.43 17.32
CA ASP A 345 5.84 16.42 18.34
C ASP A 345 5.21 16.07 19.69
N PRO A 346 5.43 14.87 20.21
CA PRO A 346 4.91 14.48 21.50
C PRO A 346 5.53 15.35 22.59
N LYS A 347 4.69 16.16 23.25
CA LYS A 347 5.14 17.18 24.21
C LYS A 347 5.57 16.59 25.55
N ASP A 348 4.97 15.45 25.94
CA ASP A 348 5.20 14.86 27.27
C ASP A 348 5.41 13.34 27.17
N PRO A 349 6.55 12.80 27.62
CA PRO A 349 6.77 11.36 27.74
C PRO A 349 5.81 10.66 28.70
N SER A 350 5.22 11.39 29.67
CA SER A 350 4.26 10.83 30.64
C SER A 350 2.86 10.57 30.01
N GLU A 351 2.51 11.28 28.94
CA GLU A 351 1.27 11.00 28.18
C GLU A 351 1.23 9.58 27.59
N LYS A 352 2.38 8.89 27.53
CA LYS A 352 2.50 7.53 27.00
C LYS A 352 1.84 6.48 27.90
N SER A 353 1.98 6.62 29.22
CA SER A 353 1.56 5.60 30.16
C SER A 353 0.06 5.46 30.34
N GLU A 354 -0.70 6.54 30.21
CA GLU A 354 -2.16 6.57 30.37
C GLU A 354 -2.88 6.06 29.10
N HIS A 355 -2.25 6.17 27.93
CA HIS A 355 -2.84 5.82 26.65
C HIS A 355 -2.33 4.51 26.03
N GLU A 356 -1.32 3.89 26.60
CA GLU A 356 -0.73 2.66 26.04
C GLU A 356 -1.73 1.51 25.95
N GLU A 357 -2.54 1.33 26.98
CA GLU A 357 -3.60 0.32 27.01
C GLU A 357 -4.76 0.67 26.07
N GLU A 358 -5.09 1.95 25.97
CA GLU A 358 -6.18 2.45 25.12
C GLU A 358 -5.81 2.40 23.64
N THR A 359 -4.60 2.83 23.27
CA THR A 359 -4.10 2.73 21.88
C THR A 359 -3.90 1.28 21.45
N SER A 360 -3.51 0.38 22.34
CA SER A 360 -3.48 -1.07 22.08
C SER A 360 -4.87 -1.64 21.84
N LYS A 361 -5.88 -1.19 22.60
CA LYS A 361 -7.30 -1.56 22.40
C LYS A 361 -7.83 -1.01 21.07
N ILE A 362 -7.47 0.24 20.74
CA ILE A 362 -7.82 0.87 19.45
C ILE A 362 -7.18 0.09 18.30
N PHE A 363 -5.91 -0.27 18.39
CA PHE A 363 -5.20 -1.06 17.38
C PHE A 363 -5.84 -2.45 17.21
N LYS A 364 -6.16 -3.14 18.28
CA LYS A 364 -6.86 -4.43 18.23
C LYS A 364 -8.26 -4.31 17.61
N ARG A 365 -9.01 -3.27 17.96
CA ARG A 365 -10.32 -2.96 17.34
C ARG A 365 -10.18 -2.63 15.87
N TYR A 366 -9.17 -1.87 15.51
CA TYR A 366 -8.88 -1.49 14.14
C TYR A 366 -8.52 -2.71 13.29
N VAL A 367 -7.61 -3.56 13.73
CA VAL A 367 -7.30 -4.84 13.07
C VAL A 367 -8.56 -5.70 12.94
N PHE A 368 -9.44 -5.68 13.94
CA PHE A 368 -10.73 -6.35 13.89
C PHE A 368 -11.67 -5.74 12.84
N MET A 369 -11.79 -4.41 12.75
CA MET A 369 -12.62 -3.73 11.75
C MET A 369 -12.12 -3.96 10.33
N VAL A 370 -10.81 -3.92 10.12
CA VAL A 370 -10.16 -4.25 8.83
C VAL A 370 -10.51 -5.67 8.39
N ARG A 371 -10.48 -6.61 9.33
CA ARG A 371 -10.85 -8.01 9.07
C ARG A 371 -12.33 -8.18 8.71
N HIS A 372 -13.19 -7.23 9.05
CA HIS A 372 -14.66 -7.32 8.90
C HIS A 372 -15.24 -6.30 7.91
N ALA A 373 -14.52 -5.25 7.54
CA ALA A 373 -15.00 -4.23 6.60
C ALA A 373 -15.32 -4.81 5.22
N GLY A 374 -14.57 -5.80 4.76
CA GLY A 374 -14.85 -6.51 3.52
C GLY A 374 -16.20 -7.27 3.51
N ARG A 375 -16.69 -7.70 4.69
CA ARG A 375 -17.96 -8.44 4.80
C ARG A 375 -19.20 -7.55 4.83
N ASN A 376 -19.07 -6.29 5.26
CA ASN A 376 -20.22 -5.39 5.44
C ASN A 376 -20.52 -4.51 4.21
N MET A 377 -19.66 -4.50 3.20
CA MET A 377 -19.90 -3.72 1.96
C MET A 377 -20.89 -4.40 0.99
N VAL A 378 -21.23 -5.67 1.22
CA VAL A 378 -22.18 -6.43 0.37
C VAL A 378 -23.62 -6.37 0.88
N LYS A 379 -23.87 -5.85 2.10
CA LYS A 379 -25.21 -5.78 2.69
C LYS A 379 -25.64 -4.35 2.95
N LYS A 380 -25.91 -3.58 1.91
CA LYS A 380 -26.91 -2.49 1.91
C LYS A 380 -27.30 -2.17 0.46
N LYS A 381 -28.16 -3.00 -0.08
CA LYS A 381 -29.21 -2.65 -1.02
C LYS A 381 -30.43 -3.39 -0.51
N ASP A 382 -31.24 -2.69 0.24
CA ASP A 382 -32.69 -2.77 0.30
C ASP A 382 -33.17 -1.37 0.65
#